data_10e2bb3327def1e16bd97a10bd589ad7
#
_entry.id   10e2bb3327def1e16bd97a10bd589ad7
#
_cell.length_a   1.000
_cell.length_b   1.000
_cell.length_c   1.000
_cell.angle_alpha   90.00
_cell.angle_beta   90.00
_cell.angle_gamma   90.00
#
_symmetry.space_group_name_H-M   'P 1'
#
loop_
_entity.id
_entity.type
_entity.pdbx_description
1 polymer ?
#
loop_
_entity_poly.entity_id
_entity_poly.type
_entity_poly.pdbx_seq_one_letter_code
_entity_poly.pdbx_strand_id
1 'polypeptide(L)'
;MNKYGKKLLITIQLCSIALLALFVAASASAQTSDTASAAAHADSVTPPPVPVNIQAPPQTKAFLVGHAVGTQNYVCLPSGSGVAWTLFTPQATLFNDHGRQVTTHFFSPNPFEGGVVRAAWQHSKDTGVVWGRVSQSSSDPNFVTPGAIPWLLIEVVGAQAGPTGGDKLTGTTFIQRLNTVGGAAPSTGCSLSTDVGAKAFVPYTADYFFYKDVSGQI
;
A
#
# COMPACT_ATOMS: atom_id res chain seq x y z
N MET A 1 42.15 -48.65 -7.96
CA MET A 1 42.25 -49.65 -6.87
C MET A 1 41.07 -49.43 -5.92
N ASN A 2 40.41 -50.57 -5.63
CA ASN A 2 39.37 -50.85 -4.63
C ASN A 2 37.97 -50.22 -4.84
N LYS A 3 37.00 -50.93 -5.36
CA LYS A 3 36.23 -52.12 -4.88
C LYS A 3 35.53 -51.87 -3.55
N TYR A 4 34.18 -51.75 -3.54
CA TYR A 4 33.26 -52.79 -2.99
C TYR A 4 31.83 -52.46 -3.30
N GLY A 5 31.17 -53.35 -4.07
CA GLY A 5 29.72 -53.43 -4.18
C GLY A 5 29.13 -54.24 -3.02
N LYS A 6 27.90 -53.93 -2.68
CA LYS A 6 27.03 -54.90 -1.97
C LYS A 6 25.62 -54.80 -2.57
N LYS A 7 25.25 -55.88 -3.25
CA LYS A 7 23.88 -56.27 -3.62
C LYS A 7 23.15 -56.72 -2.36
N LEU A 8 21.95 -56.20 -2.12
CA LEU A 8 21.06 -56.80 -1.14
C LEU A 8 19.80 -57.28 -1.86
N LEU A 9 19.65 -58.61 -1.92
CA LEU A 9 18.44 -59.31 -2.32
C LEU A 9 17.39 -59.12 -1.24
N ILE A 10 16.16 -58.75 -1.62
CA ILE A 10 15.00 -58.83 -0.75
C ILE A 10 14.06 -59.90 -1.31
N THR A 11 13.83 -60.85 -0.48
CA THR A 11 13.00 -62.07 -0.67
C THR A 11 11.51 -61.67 -0.67
N ILE A 12 10.77 -62.15 -1.66
CA ILE A 12 9.31 -62.07 -1.73
C ILE A 12 8.72 -63.18 -0.84
N GLN A 13 7.89 -62.78 0.11
CA GLN A 13 7.09 -63.71 0.91
C GLN A 13 5.61 -63.50 0.58
N LEU A 14 5.07 -64.45 -0.16
CA LEU A 14 3.65 -64.67 -0.42
C LEU A 14 2.96 -65.18 0.87
N CYS A 15 1.97 -64.45 1.34
CA CYS A 15 1.00 -64.98 2.30
C CYS A 15 -0.40 -64.79 1.73
N SER A 16 -0.97 -65.90 1.31
CA SER A 16 -2.38 -66.08 0.94
C SER A 16 -3.22 -66.15 2.22
N ILE A 17 -4.23 -65.32 2.35
CA ILE A 17 -5.32 -65.49 3.33
C ILE A 17 -6.68 -65.18 2.68
N ALA A 18 -7.58 -66.10 2.96
CA ALA A 18 -8.88 -66.35 2.37
C ALA A 18 -9.93 -65.22 2.46
N LEU A 19 -10.85 -65.32 1.52
CA LEU A 19 -12.13 -64.58 1.44
C LEU A 19 -12.98 -64.77 2.71
N LEU A 20 -13.52 -63.66 3.18
CA LEU A 20 -14.79 -63.60 3.89
C LEU A 20 -15.59 -62.39 3.42
N ALA A 21 -16.59 -62.61 2.60
CA ALA A 21 -17.52 -61.62 2.11
C ALA A 21 -18.55 -61.29 3.22
N LEU A 22 -18.48 -60.08 3.77
CA LEU A 22 -19.58 -59.51 4.55
C LEU A 22 -20.24 -58.40 3.69
N PHE A 23 -21.47 -58.67 3.24
CA PHE A 23 -22.35 -57.67 2.68
C PHE A 23 -22.79 -56.71 3.79
N VAL A 24 -22.25 -55.51 3.83
CA VAL A 24 -22.81 -54.41 4.60
C VAL A 24 -23.55 -53.50 3.62
N ALA A 25 -24.86 -53.46 3.73
CA ALA A 25 -25.71 -52.50 3.01
C ALA A 25 -25.38 -51.07 3.52
N ALA A 26 -24.65 -50.32 2.74
CA ALA A 26 -24.42 -48.92 3.00
C ALA A 26 -25.64 -48.12 2.54
N SER A 27 -26.42 -47.65 3.51
CA SER A 27 -27.45 -46.61 3.29
C SER A 27 -26.74 -45.34 2.80
N ALA A 28 -26.92 -44.99 1.53
CA ALA A 28 -26.46 -43.73 0.97
C ALA A 28 -27.33 -42.60 1.54
N SER A 29 -26.87 -41.96 2.61
CA SER A 29 -27.37 -40.67 3.03
C SER A 29 -26.87 -39.67 2.01
N ALA A 30 -27.78 -39.12 1.19
CA ALA A 30 -27.50 -37.95 0.34
C ALA A 30 -27.19 -36.76 1.27
N GLN A 31 -25.89 -36.49 1.44
CA GLN A 31 -25.47 -35.21 1.97
C GLN A 31 -25.70 -34.15 0.87
N THR A 32 -26.76 -33.39 1.03
CA THR A 32 -26.87 -32.11 0.36
C THR A 32 -25.68 -31.27 0.81
N SER A 33 -24.68 -31.16 -0.05
CA SER A 33 -23.59 -30.19 0.10
C SER A 33 -24.21 -28.81 -0.09
N ASP A 34 -24.60 -28.17 1.02
CA ASP A 34 -24.73 -26.73 1.09
C ASP A 34 -23.35 -26.15 0.76
N THR A 35 -23.11 -25.92 -0.52
CA THR A 35 -22.07 -24.99 -0.97
C THR A 35 -22.56 -23.58 -0.58
N ALA A 36 -22.47 -23.28 0.71
CA ALA A 36 -22.45 -21.90 1.15
C ALA A 36 -21.24 -21.28 0.45
N SER A 37 -21.53 -20.56 -0.63
CA SER A 37 -20.60 -19.65 -1.28
C SER A 37 -20.06 -18.73 -0.18
N ALA A 38 -18.87 -19.03 0.31
CA ALA A 38 -18.07 -18.08 1.05
C ALA A 38 -17.68 -16.99 0.04
N ALA A 39 -18.64 -16.09 -0.22
CA ALA A 39 -18.32 -14.81 -0.78
C ALA A 39 -17.31 -14.21 0.18
N ALA A 40 -16.04 -14.22 -0.22
CA ALA A 40 -15.00 -13.48 0.45
C ALA A 40 -15.54 -12.06 0.57
N HIS A 41 -15.90 -11.65 1.78
CA HIS A 41 -16.12 -10.25 2.10
C HIS A 41 -14.76 -9.60 1.87
N ALA A 42 -14.55 -9.10 0.66
CA ALA A 42 -13.54 -8.08 0.44
C ALA A 42 -13.96 -6.93 1.35
N ASP A 43 -13.23 -6.71 2.44
CA ASP A 43 -13.45 -5.59 3.33
C ASP A 43 -13.57 -4.35 2.45
N SER A 44 -14.77 -3.76 2.39
CA SER A 44 -15.01 -2.61 1.53
C SER A 44 -14.29 -1.43 2.16
N VAL A 45 -13.22 -0.98 1.51
CA VAL A 45 -12.49 0.21 1.95
C VAL A 45 -13.40 1.42 1.76
N THR A 46 -13.87 2.01 2.86
CA THR A 46 -14.77 3.17 2.86
C THR A 46 -14.04 4.37 3.43
N PRO A 47 -13.68 5.37 2.61
CA PRO A 47 -13.09 6.62 3.11
C PRO A 47 -14.09 7.40 3.96
N PRO A 48 -13.62 8.21 4.93
CA PRO A 48 -14.47 9.12 5.68
C PRO A 48 -15.03 10.24 4.77
N PRO A 49 -16.02 11.01 5.24
CA PRO A 49 -16.42 12.24 4.57
C PRO A 49 -15.25 13.19 4.36
N VAL A 50 -15.21 13.85 3.20
CA VAL A 50 -14.11 14.74 2.80
C VAL A 50 -14.65 16.08 2.27
N PRO A 51 -13.87 17.17 2.33
CA PRO A 51 -14.18 18.41 1.64
C PRO A 51 -14.46 18.18 0.15
N VAL A 52 -15.42 18.94 -0.41
CA VAL A 52 -15.91 18.76 -1.80
C VAL A 52 -14.77 18.83 -2.82
N ASN A 53 -13.79 19.71 -2.61
CA ASN A 53 -12.68 19.93 -3.54
C ASN A 53 -11.67 18.78 -3.61
N ILE A 54 -11.67 17.86 -2.65
CA ILE A 54 -10.79 16.69 -2.63
C ILE A 54 -11.53 15.37 -2.76
N GLN A 55 -12.79 15.39 -3.17
CA GLN A 55 -13.55 14.16 -3.47
C GLN A 55 -12.91 13.41 -4.63
N ALA A 56 -12.79 12.09 -4.49
CA ALA A 56 -12.37 11.24 -5.60
C ALA A 56 -13.43 11.24 -6.71
N PRO A 57 -13.04 11.12 -8.00
CA PRO A 57 -13.99 11.08 -9.10
C PRO A 57 -15.03 9.96 -8.93
N PRO A 58 -16.30 10.18 -9.35
CA PRO A 58 -17.41 9.26 -9.09
C PRO A 58 -17.26 7.88 -9.75
N GLN A 59 -16.44 7.78 -10.83
CA GLN A 59 -16.15 6.51 -11.50
C GLN A 59 -15.03 5.70 -10.83
N THR A 60 -14.55 6.13 -9.66
CA THR A 60 -13.48 5.46 -8.94
C THR A 60 -13.98 4.83 -7.64
N LYS A 61 -13.33 3.75 -7.21
CA LYS A 61 -13.62 3.06 -5.95
C LYS A 61 -12.33 2.83 -5.17
N ALA A 62 -12.36 3.14 -3.87
CA ALA A 62 -11.27 2.80 -2.97
C ALA A 62 -11.14 1.27 -2.85
N PHE A 63 -9.92 0.76 -2.97
CA PHE A 63 -9.64 -0.68 -2.89
C PHE A 63 -8.55 -1.03 -1.88
N LEU A 64 -7.81 -0.05 -1.39
CA LEU A 64 -6.77 -0.23 -0.40
C LEU A 64 -6.71 1.01 0.50
N VAL A 65 -6.55 0.80 1.80
CA VAL A 65 -6.16 1.83 2.76
C VAL A 65 -4.81 1.46 3.38
N GLY A 66 -3.99 2.47 3.60
CA GLY A 66 -2.72 2.33 4.31
C GLY A 66 -2.58 3.42 5.36
N HIS A 67 -2.41 3.00 6.63
CA HIS A 67 -2.19 3.87 7.77
C HIS A 67 -0.72 4.22 7.86
N ALA A 68 -0.38 5.46 7.53
CA ALA A 68 0.99 5.95 7.48
C ALA A 68 1.51 6.37 8.85
N VAL A 69 2.73 5.96 9.13
CA VAL A 69 3.55 6.46 10.24
C VAL A 69 4.92 6.82 9.68
N GLY A 70 5.38 8.04 9.93
CA GLY A 70 6.65 8.50 9.39
C GLY A 70 6.94 9.96 9.66
N THR A 71 7.73 10.59 8.78
CA THR A 71 8.15 11.98 8.88
C THR A 71 7.95 12.74 7.56
N GLN A 72 7.58 14.02 7.68
CA GLN A 72 7.77 15.01 6.62
C GLN A 72 9.16 15.62 6.82
N ASN A 73 10.02 15.49 5.84
CA ASN A 73 11.43 15.87 5.96
C ASN A 73 11.65 17.19 5.25
N TYR A 74 12.06 18.19 6.02
CA TYR A 74 12.30 19.56 5.54
C TYR A 74 13.79 19.88 5.57
N VAL A 75 14.20 20.75 4.67
CA VAL A 75 15.52 21.40 4.65
C VAL A 75 15.33 22.89 4.56
N CYS A 76 16.10 23.66 5.31
CA CYS A 76 16.12 25.11 5.22
C CYS A 76 16.89 25.52 3.95
N LEU A 77 16.23 26.20 3.04
CA LEU A 77 16.81 26.65 1.77
C LEU A 77 16.58 28.15 1.56
N PRO A 78 17.42 28.81 0.73
CA PRO A 78 17.15 30.16 0.26
C PRO A 78 15.76 30.25 -0.39
N SER A 79 14.98 31.28 -0.03
CA SER A 79 13.64 31.53 -0.56
C SER A 79 13.38 33.03 -0.66
N GLY A 80 13.24 33.54 -1.88
CA GLY A 80 13.16 34.98 -2.12
C GLY A 80 14.39 35.73 -1.57
N SER A 81 14.16 36.76 -0.71
CA SER A 81 15.22 37.49 -0.03
C SER A 81 15.63 36.87 1.33
N GLY A 82 15.07 35.75 1.70
CA GLY A 82 15.30 35.08 3.00
C GLY A 82 15.54 33.58 2.87
N VAL A 83 15.10 32.84 3.87
CA VAL A 83 15.17 31.37 3.92
C VAL A 83 13.82 30.81 4.34
N ALA A 84 13.51 29.58 3.93
CA ALA A 84 12.30 28.88 4.31
C ALA A 84 12.52 27.38 4.40
N TRP A 85 11.75 26.71 5.26
CA TRP A 85 11.63 25.28 5.27
C TRP A 85 11.02 24.78 3.96
N THR A 86 11.74 23.93 3.24
CA THR A 86 11.30 23.30 2.00
C THR A 86 11.19 21.80 2.21
N LEU A 87 10.03 21.21 1.91
CA LEU A 87 9.84 19.77 1.95
C LEU A 87 10.74 19.12 0.87
N PHE A 88 11.63 18.22 1.27
CA PHE A 88 12.48 17.51 0.32
C PHE A 88 12.08 16.04 0.12
N THR A 89 11.42 15.40 1.10
CA THR A 89 10.77 14.09 0.92
C THR A 89 9.89 13.74 2.14
N PRO A 90 8.72 13.12 1.96
CA PRO A 90 8.12 12.30 3.00
C PRO A 90 8.94 11.02 3.16
N GLN A 91 8.88 10.42 4.34
CA GLN A 91 9.42 9.08 4.60
C GLN A 91 8.46 8.37 5.55
N ALA A 92 7.63 7.48 5.01
CA ALA A 92 6.63 6.80 5.81
C ALA A 92 6.48 5.33 5.42
N THR A 93 6.08 4.53 6.39
CA THR A 93 5.60 3.17 6.20
C THR A 93 4.09 3.16 6.39
N LEU A 94 3.38 2.50 5.48
CA LEU A 94 1.93 2.34 5.53
C LEU A 94 1.59 0.91 5.94
N PHE A 95 0.69 0.79 6.90
CA PHE A 95 0.22 -0.48 7.44
C PHE A 95 -1.27 -0.66 7.13
N ASN A 96 -1.73 -1.90 7.01
CA ASN A 96 -3.16 -2.19 6.97
C ASN A 96 -3.74 -2.29 8.39
N ASP A 97 -5.08 -2.48 8.52
CA ASP A 97 -5.81 -2.62 9.79
C ASP A 97 -5.28 -3.76 10.70
N HIS A 98 -4.53 -4.71 10.14
CA HIS A 98 -3.90 -5.80 10.87
C HIS A 98 -2.44 -5.51 11.26
N GLY A 99 -1.97 -4.27 11.11
CA GLY A 99 -0.58 -3.87 11.41
C GLY A 99 0.47 -4.45 10.47
N ARG A 100 0.09 -5.00 9.31
CA ARG A 100 1.04 -5.49 8.30
C ARG A 100 1.41 -4.38 7.34
N GLN A 101 2.70 -4.23 7.08
CA GLN A 101 3.20 -3.27 6.10
C GLN A 101 2.65 -3.57 4.70
N VAL A 102 2.10 -2.55 4.05
CA VAL A 102 1.56 -2.63 2.68
C VAL A 102 2.36 -1.82 1.68
N THR A 103 2.79 -0.61 2.03
CA THR A 103 3.62 0.24 1.16
C THR A 103 4.65 1.03 1.95
N THR A 104 5.65 1.56 1.23
CA THR A 104 6.49 2.68 1.67
C THR A 104 6.15 3.92 0.84
N HIS A 105 6.30 5.11 1.44
CA HIS A 105 6.01 6.41 0.81
C HIS A 105 7.21 7.34 0.90
N PHE A 106 7.64 7.86 -0.25
CA PHE A 106 8.82 8.69 -0.40
C PHE A 106 8.74 9.52 -1.69
N PHE A 107 9.69 10.43 -1.93
CA PHE A 107 9.85 11.06 -3.23
C PHE A 107 10.80 10.26 -4.11
N SER A 108 10.47 10.13 -5.41
CA SER A 108 11.36 9.49 -6.38
C SER A 108 11.14 10.06 -7.78
N PRO A 109 12.17 9.99 -8.66
CA PRO A 109 12.00 10.34 -10.06
C PRO A 109 10.92 9.49 -10.72
N ASN A 110 9.99 10.12 -11.45
CA ASN A 110 8.97 9.43 -12.23
C ASN A 110 9.49 9.19 -13.67
N PRO A 111 9.71 7.93 -14.08
CA PRO A 111 10.21 7.63 -15.41
C PRO A 111 9.25 8.02 -16.55
N PHE A 112 7.95 8.10 -16.24
CA PHE A 112 6.91 8.47 -17.21
C PHE A 112 6.79 9.99 -17.43
N GLU A 113 7.48 10.80 -16.62
CA GLU A 113 7.55 12.25 -16.74
C GLU A 113 9.00 12.75 -16.87
N GLY A 114 9.86 11.97 -17.54
CA GLY A 114 11.26 12.38 -17.80
C GLY A 114 12.10 12.53 -16.52
N GLY A 115 11.74 11.85 -15.44
CA GLY A 115 12.50 11.90 -14.18
C GLY A 115 12.06 13.01 -13.22
N VAL A 116 10.92 13.69 -13.48
CA VAL A 116 10.36 14.64 -12.51
C VAL A 116 10.13 13.95 -11.18
N VAL A 117 10.63 14.54 -10.10
CA VAL A 117 10.47 13.98 -8.75
C VAL A 117 9.02 14.10 -8.31
N ARG A 118 8.41 12.98 -7.93
CA ARG A 118 7.02 12.87 -7.47
C ARG A 118 6.93 12.14 -6.14
N ALA A 119 5.81 12.31 -5.46
CA ALA A 119 5.40 11.43 -4.39
C ALA A 119 5.19 10.01 -4.94
N ALA A 120 5.79 9.01 -4.31
CA ALA A 120 5.77 7.63 -4.75
C ALA A 120 5.30 6.70 -3.61
N TRP A 121 4.60 5.64 -3.99
CA TRP A 121 4.21 4.54 -3.10
C TRP A 121 4.67 3.24 -3.73
N GLN A 122 5.52 2.51 -3.01
CA GLN A 122 6.02 1.20 -3.42
C GLN A 122 5.37 0.11 -2.59
N HIS A 123 4.76 -0.87 -3.24
CA HIS A 123 4.15 -2.00 -2.54
C HIS A 123 5.21 -2.92 -1.93
N SER A 124 5.05 -3.27 -0.65
CA SER A 124 6.10 -3.92 0.15
C SER A 124 6.41 -5.36 -0.25
N LYS A 125 5.48 -6.06 -0.92
CA LYS A 125 5.66 -7.47 -1.30
C LYS A 125 6.04 -7.66 -2.76
N ASP A 126 5.39 -6.92 -3.66
CA ASP A 126 5.57 -7.11 -5.10
C ASP A 126 6.40 -6.01 -5.77
N THR A 127 6.77 -4.97 -4.99
CA THR A 127 7.60 -3.84 -5.40
C THR A 127 7.03 -3.01 -6.56
N GLY A 128 5.77 -3.20 -6.95
CA GLY A 128 5.07 -2.29 -7.86
C GLY A 128 5.02 -0.88 -7.28
N VAL A 129 5.19 0.13 -8.13
CA VAL A 129 5.30 1.54 -7.73
C VAL A 129 4.30 2.40 -8.48
N VAL A 130 3.71 3.36 -7.79
CA VAL A 130 2.92 4.45 -8.41
C VAL A 130 3.49 5.79 -8.00
N TRP A 131 3.43 6.77 -8.93
CA TRP A 131 3.84 8.15 -8.73
C TRP A 131 2.63 9.05 -8.82
N GLY A 132 2.51 9.99 -7.88
CA GLY A 132 1.37 10.88 -7.79
C GLY A 132 1.75 12.35 -7.81
N ARG A 133 0.86 13.15 -8.40
CA ARG A 133 0.88 14.61 -8.40
C ARG A 133 -0.32 15.12 -7.61
N VAL A 134 -0.10 16.05 -6.68
CA VAL A 134 -1.21 16.70 -5.98
C VAL A 134 -2.10 17.41 -7.00
N SER A 135 -3.36 17.01 -7.05
CA SER A 135 -4.40 17.62 -7.87
C SER A 135 -5.16 18.70 -7.09
N GLN A 136 -5.52 18.38 -5.84
CA GLN A 136 -6.25 19.28 -4.95
C GLN A 136 -5.76 19.13 -3.52
N SER A 137 -5.93 20.19 -2.71
CA SER A 137 -5.62 20.16 -1.28
C SER A 137 -6.70 20.88 -0.47
N SER A 138 -6.87 20.47 0.78
CA SER A 138 -7.75 21.14 1.73
C SER A 138 -7.08 21.26 3.10
N SER A 139 -7.20 22.46 3.68
CA SER A 139 -6.85 22.75 5.07
C SER A 139 -8.10 23.17 5.86
N ASP A 140 -9.29 22.75 5.42
CA ASP A 140 -10.56 23.08 6.08
C ASP A 140 -10.53 22.61 7.54
N PRO A 141 -10.66 23.52 8.53
CA PRO A 141 -10.55 23.19 9.95
C PRO A 141 -11.67 22.28 10.47
N ASN A 142 -12.74 22.09 9.70
CA ASN A 142 -13.77 21.09 10.03
C ASN A 142 -13.32 19.66 9.79
N PHE A 143 -12.23 19.45 9.05
CA PHE A 143 -11.70 18.15 8.67
C PHE A 143 -10.24 17.97 9.11
N VAL A 144 -9.41 19.00 8.91
CA VAL A 144 -7.97 18.91 9.13
C VAL A 144 -7.62 19.38 10.55
N THR A 145 -6.95 18.52 11.29
CA THR A 145 -6.48 18.84 12.64
C THR A 145 -5.58 20.08 12.63
N PRO A 146 -5.75 21.04 13.54
CA PRO A 146 -4.86 22.21 13.64
C PRO A 146 -3.40 21.80 13.76
N GLY A 147 -2.52 22.42 12.96
CA GLY A 147 -1.09 22.11 12.92
C GLY A 147 -0.71 20.86 12.11
N ALA A 148 -1.68 20.16 11.54
CA ALA A 148 -1.43 19.06 10.63
C ALA A 148 -1.20 19.52 9.18
N ILE A 149 -0.51 18.68 8.39
CA ILE A 149 -0.40 18.88 6.94
C ILE A 149 -1.77 18.73 6.26
N PRO A 150 -2.03 19.44 5.14
CA PRO A 150 -3.32 19.40 4.44
C PRO A 150 -3.75 18.00 4.01
N TRP A 151 -5.07 17.79 3.91
CA TRP A 151 -5.62 16.66 3.19
C TRP A 151 -5.46 16.86 1.69
N LEU A 152 -5.27 15.78 0.93
CA LEU A 152 -4.96 15.86 -0.49
C LEU A 152 -5.81 14.91 -1.32
N LEU A 153 -6.14 15.35 -2.55
CA LEU A 153 -6.42 14.48 -3.68
C LEU A 153 -5.19 14.45 -4.58
N ILE A 154 -4.71 13.27 -4.92
CA ILE A 154 -3.49 13.03 -5.67
C ILE A 154 -3.87 12.20 -6.89
N GLU A 155 -3.55 12.71 -8.08
CA GLU A 155 -3.68 11.99 -9.35
C GLU A 155 -2.43 11.12 -9.56
N VAL A 156 -2.63 9.87 -9.95
CA VAL A 156 -1.52 8.98 -10.32
C VAL A 156 -1.07 9.32 -11.73
N VAL A 157 0.20 9.70 -11.88
CA VAL A 157 0.82 10.16 -13.14
C VAL A 157 1.90 9.18 -13.65
N GLY A 158 2.00 8.03 -13.04
CA GLY A 158 2.88 6.94 -13.45
C GLY A 158 2.65 5.71 -12.60
N ALA A 159 2.75 4.54 -13.22
CA ALA A 159 2.62 3.25 -12.57
C ALA A 159 3.57 2.24 -13.22
N GLN A 160 4.26 1.46 -12.41
CA GLN A 160 5.20 0.44 -12.87
C GLN A 160 5.03 -0.84 -12.05
N ALA A 161 4.85 -1.96 -12.75
CA ALA A 161 4.86 -3.27 -12.11
C ALA A 161 6.24 -3.57 -11.50
N GLY A 162 6.26 -4.36 -10.44
CA GLY A 162 7.50 -4.86 -9.88
C GLY A 162 8.24 -5.79 -10.86
N PRO A 163 9.56 -5.96 -10.71
CA PRO A 163 10.39 -6.74 -11.65
C PRO A 163 9.98 -8.22 -11.75
N THR A 164 9.22 -8.73 -10.79
CA THR A 164 8.68 -10.10 -10.80
C THR A 164 7.20 -10.15 -11.22
N GLY A 165 6.67 -9.09 -11.84
CA GLY A 165 5.30 -9.00 -12.33
C GLY A 165 4.25 -8.55 -11.29
N GLY A 166 4.68 -7.99 -10.15
CA GLY A 166 3.76 -7.48 -9.13
C GLY A 166 3.02 -6.22 -9.60
N ASP A 167 1.71 -6.23 -9.50
CA ASP A 167 0.81 -5.24 -10.09
C ASP A 167 -0.23 -4.64 -9.10
N LYS A 168 -0.10 -4.93 -7.80
CA LYS A 168 -1.13 -4.56 -6.80
C LYS A 168 -1.49 -3.07 -6.74
N LEU A 169 -0.55 -2.20 -7.08
CA LEU A 169 -0.79 -0.76 -7.13
C LEU A 169 -0.99 -0.21 -8.54
N THR A 170 -0.65 -0.95 -9.61
CA THR A 170 -0.60 -0.40 -10.98
C THR A 170 -1.95 0.06 -11.53
N GLY A 171 -3.05 -0.46 -11.00
CA GLY A 171 -4.41 0.00 -11.33
C GLY A 171 -4.88 1.23 -10.56
N THR A 172 -4.02 1.83 -9.73
CA THR A 172 -4.39 3.04 -8.98
C THR A 172 -4.47 4.25 -9.90
N THR A 173 -5.58 4.99 -9.83
CA THR A 173 -5.81 6.22 -10.59
C THR A 173 -5.74 7.47 -9.72
N PHE A 174 -6.22 7.37 -8.47
CA PHE A 174 -6.16 8.46 -7.48
C PHE A 174 -5.75 7.92 -6.11
N ILE A 175 -5.18 8.82 -5.31
CA ILE A 175 -4.86 8.56 -3.90
C ILE A 175 -5.38 9.76 -3.09
N GLN A 176 -6.09 9.51 -1.99
CA GLN A 176 -6.38 10.55 -1.00
C GLN A 176 -5.45 10.40 0.20
N ARG A 177 -4.89 11.52 0.69
CA ARG A 177 -4.26 11.61 2.01
C ARG A 177 -5.23 12.29 2.95
N LEU A 178 -5.72 11.58 3.94
CA LEU A 178 -6.75 12.00 4.89
C LEU A 178 -6.27 11.81 6.33
N ASN A 179 -7.04 12.28 7.30
CA ASN A 179 -6.83 12.05 8.75
C ASN A 179 -5.39 12.37 9.20
N THR A 180 -4.85 13.47 8.67
CA THR A 180 -3.48 13.88 8.97
C THR A 180 -3.33 14.40 10.40
N VAL A 181 -2.24 14.01 11.06
CA VAL A 181 -1.81 14.53 12.35
C VAL A 181 -0.33 14.91 12.26
N GLY A 182 0.02 16.13 12.66
CA GLY A 182 1.39 16.63 12.61
C GLY A 182 1.93 16.83 11.18
N GLY A 183 3.23 16.77 11.02
CA GLY A 183 3.93 16.86 9.74
C GLY A 183 4.16 18.28 9.21
N ALA A 184 3.59 19.33 9.80
CA ALA A 184 3.81 20.70 9.35
C ALA A 184 5.26 21.15 9.62
N ALA A 185 5.79 21.99 8.73
CA ALA A 185 7.12 22.54 8.90
C ALA A 185 7.24 23.27 10.26
N PRO A 186 8.40 23.20 10.95
CA PRO A 186 8.59 23.94 12.20
C PRO A 186 8.44 25.45 11.99
N SER A 187 7.97 26.16 13.01
CA SER A 187 7.87 27.63 13.00
C SER A 187 9.20 28.32 13.28
N THR A 188 10.23 27.58 13.69
CA THR A 188 11.56 28.10 14.07
C THR A 188 12.67 27.31 13.39
N GLY A 189 13.93 27.75 13.52
CA GLY A 189 15.13 27.01 13.03
C GLY A 189 15.41 27.17 11.54
N CYS A 190 14.68 28.05 10.84
CA CYS A 190 14.97 28.45 9.45
C CYS A 190 14.55 29.93 9.26
N SER A 191 15.32 30.83 9.85
CA SER A 191 15.03 32.28 9.83
C SER A 191 16.23 33.14 9.43
N LEU A 192 17.44 32.58 9.52
CA LEU A 192 18.68 33.25 9.20
C LEU A 192 19.41 32.54 8.03
N SER A 193 20.21 33.29 7.28
CA SER A 193 21.05 32.72 6.22
C SER A 193 22.01 31.63 6.74
N THR A 194 22.39 31.69 8.00
CA THR A 194 23.21 30.68 8.68
C THR A 194 22.47 29.36 8.91
N ASP A 195 21.15 29.35 8.81
CA ASP A 195 20.34 28.13 8.99
C ASP A 195 20.23 27.30 7.70
N VAL A 196 20.76 27.79 6.57
CA VAL A 196 20.72 27.09 5.29
C VAL A 196 21.39 25.71 5.42
N GLY A 197 20.68 24.66 5.02
CA GLY A 197 21.10 23.27 5.16
C GLY A 197 20.66 22.58 6.45
N ALA A 198 20.09 23.33 7.42
CA ALA A 198 19.44 22.72 8.58
C ALA A 198 18.30 21.81 8.12
N LYS A 199 18.09 20.70 8.85
CA LYS A 199 17.04 19.69 8.54
C LYS A 199 16.08 19.53 9.69
N ALA A 200 14.82 19.29 9.36
CA ALA A 200 13.79 18.92 10.32
C ALA A 200 13.04 17.67 9.83
N PHE A 201 12.96 16.66 10.68
CA PHE A 201 12.24 15.42 10.43
C PHE A 201 11.00 15.44 11.32
N VAL A 202 9.87 15.90 10.77
CA VAL A 202 8.66 16.19 11.55
C VAL A 202 7.74 14.98 11.51
N PRO A 203 7.47 14.33 12.67
CA PRO A 203 6.58 13.17 12.73
C PRO A 203 5.18 13.50 12.20
N TYR A 204 4.59 12.54 11.46
CA TYR A 204 3.20 12.61 11.03
C TYR A 204 2.57 11.24 10.94
N THR A 205 1.23 11.23 11.02
CA THR A 205 0.39 10.11 10.62
C THR A 205 -0.64 10.58 9.60
N ALA A 206 -1.11 9.66 8.77
CA ALA A 206 -2.16 9.91 7.79
C ALA A 206 -2.76 8.59 7.32
N ASP A 207 -3.97 8.65 6.76
CA ASP A 207 -4.56 7.53 6.02
C ASP A 207 -4.46 7.82 4.53
N TYR A 208 -3.93 6.84 3.77
CA TYR A 208 -3.87 6.90 2.31
C TYR A 208 -4.86 5.90 1.72
N PHE A 209 -5.89 6.42 1.04
CA PHE A 209 -6.89 5.64 0.32
C PHE A 209 -6.52 5.59 -1.17
N PHE A 210 -6.35 4.38 -1.70
CA PHE A 210 -6.01 4.14 -3.10
C PHE A 210 -7.26 3.79 -3.89
N TYR A 211 -7.48 4.46 -5.01
CA TYR A 211 -8.67 4.32 -5.86
C TYR A 211 -8.31 3.74 -7.21
N LYS A 212 -9.18 2.91 -7.74
CA LYS A 212 -9.13 2.40 -9.12
C LYS A 212 -10.37 2.78 -9.89
N ASP A 213 -10.25 2.89 -11.19
CA ASP A 213 -11.38 3.09 -12.09
C ASP A 213 -12.30 1.86 -12.09
N VAL A 214 -13.61 2.09 -12.09
CA VAL A 214 -14.65 1.05 -12.16
C VAL A 214 -15.61 1.26 -13.34
N SER A 215 -15.33 2.20 -14.25
CA SER A 215 -16.19 2.55 -15.37
C SER A 215 -16.43 1.41 -16.38
N GLY A 216 -15.65 0.33 -16.34
CA GLY A 216 -15.80 -0.86 -17.20
C GLY A 216 -16.42 -2.08 -16.52
N GLN A 217 -16.93 -1.97 -15.28
CA GLN A 217 -17.51 -3.08 -14.51
C GLN A 217 -19.04 -2.98 -14.41
N ILE A 218 -19.74 -2.77 -15.55
CA ILE A 218 -21.21 -2.85 -15.66
C ILE A 218 -21.56 -4.13 -16.42
#